data_cf30fbbcbbfcb816ed6ffc3c0db19484
#
_entry.id   cf30fbbcbbfcb816ed6ffc3c0db19484
#
_cell.length_a   1.000
_cell.length_b   1.000
_cell.length_c   1.000
_cell.angle_alpha   90.00
_cell.angle_beta   90.00
_cell.angle_gamma   90.00
#
_symmetry.space_group_name_H-M   'P 1'
#
loop_
_entity.id
_entity.type
_entity.pdbx_description
1 polymer ?
#
loop_
_entity_poly.entity_id
_entity_poly.type
_entity_poly.pdbx_seq_one_letter_code
_entity_poly.pdbx_strand_id
1 'polypeptide(L)'
;MNWQQLISNKRFGLEEIHEMRKDDRSEFQRDFDRLIFSAAFRRLQNKTQVFPLPGSIFVHNRLTHSLEVSCVGRSLGDSISNRLLSKHPELVATHVSEIGAIVSAACLAHDLGNPPFGHSGEKAISTYFSEGKGLALKEQLSPMEWEDLTHFEGNANAFRLLTHQFLGRRKGGFVMTYSTLASIVKYPYPSILAGKKSKFGYFVSEMDDYLKIAEELGIKRLSTEGEVPLYARHPLVFLVEAADDICYQMMDIEDAYKLKLLTPRETKELYQLFLSEKQKARVDEVFRLVSDENEQIAYLRATVIGILVKECTKVFMENENSILKGTFEGALIKHINAPLNEVYKRCTQVAVEKIYRSRDVLDIELAGFHVISTLLELMIDAVQSPDKAYSELLINRVSSQYDIKAPTLYGKIQAVLDYISGMTDVYALDLYRKIKGNSLPAV
;
A
#
# COMPACT_ATOMS: atom_id res chain seq x y z
N MET A 1 17.10 -13.45 12.04
CA MET A 1 17.38 -12.89 10.69
C MET A 1 18.71 -12.16 10.73
N ASN A 2 19.39 -12.00 9.61
CA ASN A 2 20.64 -11.22 9.51
C ASN A 2 20.60 -10.28 8.31
N TRP A 3 21.25 -9.13 8.40
CA TRP A 3 21.21 -8.08 7.39
C TRP A 3 21.79 -8.50 6.03
N GLN A 4 22.83 -9.31 6.02
CA GLN A 4 23.50 -9.73 4.78
C GLN A 4 22.56 -10.56 3.89
N GLN A 5 21.74 -11.43 4.48
CA GLN A 5 20.81 -12.28 3.76
C GLN A 5 19.50 -11.54 3.42
N LEU A 6 19.03 -10.64 4.29
CA LEU A 6 17.80 -9.87 4.10
C LEU A 6 17.87 -8.91 2.91
N ILE A 7 19.09 -8.44 2.54
CA ILE A 7 19.28 -7.49 1.47
C ILE A 7 19.85 -8.19 0.24
N SER A 8 18.95 -8.70 -0.61
CA SER A 8 19.27 -9.46 -1.82
C SER A 8 18.85 -8.72 -3.07
N ASN A 9 19.74 -8.61 -4.04
CA ASN A 9 19.46 -8.06 -5.37
C ASN A 9 18.90 -9.10 -6.36
N LYS A 10 18.65 -10.34 -5.91
CA LYS A 10 18.03 -11.39 -6.71
C LYS A 10 16.64 -10.97 -7.16
N ARG A 11 16.31 -11.23 -8.43
CA ARG A 11 15.03 -10.82 -9.04
C ARG A 11 14.07 -11.97 -9.16
N PHE A 12 12.84 -11.74 -8.69
CA PHE A 12 11.76 -12.70 -8.78
C PHE A 12 11.38 -12.96 -10.25
N GLY A 13 11.37 -14.25 -10.63
CA GLY A 13 11.06 -14.70 -11.98
C GLY A 13 12.20 -14.62 -13.01
N LEU A 14 13.42 -14.19 -12.59
CA LEU A 14 14.62 -14.19 -13.41
C LEU A 14 15.80 -14.93 -12.77
N GLU A 15 15.56 -15.79 -11.82
CA GLU A 15 16.58 -16.46 -11.00
C GLU A 15 17.62 -17.20 -11.84
N GLU A 16 17.21 -17.78 -12.99
CA GLU A 16 18.06 -18.59 -13.86
C GLU A 16 18.65 -17.79 -15.05
N ILE A 17 18.12 -16.62 -15.34
CA ILE A 17 18.39 -15.89 -16.60
C ILE A 17 19.07 -14.54 -16.34
N HIS A 18 19.08 -14.10 -15.08
CA HIS A 18 19.55 -12.75 -14.76
C HIS A 18 21.07 -12.65 -14.84
N GLU A 19 21.57 -12.13 -15.95
CA GLU A 19 22.93 -11.60 -16.02
C GLU A 19 22.98 -10.21 -15.39
N MET A 20 23.87 -10.02 -14.41
CA MET A 20 24.13 -8.70 -13.85
C MET A 20 24.56 -7.75 -14.96
N ARG A 21 23.72 -6.77 -15.26
CA ARG A 21 24.07 -5.75 -16.27
C ARG A 21 25.16 -4.85 -15.69
N LYS A 22 26.12 -4.51 -16.51
CA LYS A 22 27.09 -3.46 -16.22
C LYS A 22 26.40 -2.09 -16.43
N ASP A 23 25.76 -1.58 -15.40
CA ASP A 23 25.06 -0.30 -15.39
C ASP A 23 25.39 0.35 -14.03
N ASP A 24 25.45 1.66 -14.01
CA ASP A 24 25.78 2.43 -12.80
C ASP A 24 24.62 2.42 -11.77
N ARG A 25 23.40 2.08 -12.20
CA ARG A 25 22.23 1.96 -11.33
C ARG A 25 22.20 0.61 -10.63
N SER A 26 21.94 0.63 -9.31
CA SER A 26 21.70 -0.58 -8.56
C SER A 26 20.41 -1.29 -8.99
N GLU A 27 20.29 -2.59 -8.70
CA GLU A 27 19.06 -3.34 -8.99
C GLU A 27 17.86 -2.78 -8.21
N PHE A 28 18.08 -2.17 -7.05
CA PHE A 28 17.03 -1.55 -6.23
C PHE A 28 16.56 -0.20 -6.80
N GLN A 29 17.47 0.60 -7.36
CA GLN A 29 17.08 1.80 -8.11
C GLN A 29 16.25 1.45 -9.36
N ARG A 30 16.56 0.33 -10.01
CA ARG A 30 15.75 -0.19 -11.11
C ARG A 30 14.36 -0.65 -10.69
N ASP A 31 14.18 -1.09 -9.45
CA ASP A 31 12.86 -1.40 -8.92
C ASP A 31 11.99 -0.15 -8.85
N PHE A 32 12.55 0.95 -8.35
CA PHE A 32 11.89 2.25 -8.36
C PHE A 32 11.47 2.68 -9.77
N ASP A 33 12.40 2.59 -10.72
CA ASP A 33 12.14 2.96 -12.12
C ASP A 33 11.01 2.10 -12.72
N ARG A 34 11.03 0.78 -12.51
CA ARG A 34 9.99 -0.14 -13.01
C ARG A 34 8.60 0.24 -12.50
N LEU A 35 8.50 0.64 -11.24
CA LEU A 35 7.23 1.04 -10.63
C LEU A 35 6.74 2.35 -11.24
N ILE A 36 7.56 3.38 -11.25
CA ILE A 36 7.16 4.73 -11.65
C ILE A 36 6.74 4.80 -13.13
N PHE A 37 7.38 4.01 -14.00
CA PHE A 37 7.02 3.91 -15.42
C PHE A 37 5.86 2.94 -15.70
N SER A 38 5.34 2.25 -14.68
CA SER A 38 4.26 1.28 -14.88
C SER A 38 2.89 1.95 -15.07
N ALA A 39 2.02 1.29 -15.83
CA ALA A 39 0.63 1.72 -15.96
C ALA A 39 -0.13 1.60 -14.63
N ALA A 40 0.23 0.61 -13.78
CA ALA A 40 -0.38 0.44 -12.47
C ALA A 40 -0.14 1.65 -11.56
N PHE A 41 1.10 2.14 -11.50
CA PHE A 41 1.44 3.34 -10.73
C PHE A 41 0.73 4.59 -11.26
N ARG A 42 0.70 4.79 -12.60
CA ARG A 42 0.00 5.94 -13.19
C ARG A 42 -1.49 5.96 -12.90
N ARG A 43 -2.14 4.79 -12.76
CA ARG A 43 -3.57 4.72 -12.40
C ARG A 43 -3.88 5.25 -11.01
N LEU A 44 -2.90 5.31 -10.11
CA LEU A 44 -3.06 5.89 -8.77
C LEU A 44 -3.44 7.38 -8.82
N GLN A 45 -3.12 8.10 -9.90
CA GLN A 45 -3.51 9.50 -10.09
C GLN A 45 -5.02 9.71 -10.00
N ASN A 46 -5.81 8.75 -10.46
CA ASN A 46 -7.27 8.81 -10.49
C ASN A 46 -7.90 7.82 -9.52
N LYS A 47 -7.22 7.53 -8.41
CA LYS A 47 -7.75 6.80 -7.25
C LYS A 47 -7.77 7.72 -6.05
N THR A 48 -8.90 7.78 -5.38
CA THR A 48 -9.11 8.56 -4.15
C THR A 48 -8.20 8.05 -3.03
N GLN A 49 -7.56 8.96 -2.30
CA GLN A 49 -6.85 8.63 -1.05
C GLN A 49 -7.81 8.68 0.12
N VAL A 50 -8.32 9.84 0.47
CA VAL A 50 -9.31 10.07 1.52
C VAL A 50 -10.48 10.88 0.98
N PHE A 51 -10.19 12.02 0.35
CA PHE A 51 -11.19 12.93 -0.15
C PHE A 51 -11.54 12.65 -1.61
N PRO A 52 -12.78 13.03 -2.04
CA PRO A 52 -13.15 13.00 -3.44
C PRO A 52 -12.08 13.68 -4.29
N LEU A 53 -11.84 13.12 -5.49
CA LEU A 53 -10.97 13.79 -6.46
C LEU A 53 -11.70 15.04 -6.97
N PRO A 54 -11.36 16.24 -6.49
CA PRO A 54 -12.10 17.45 -6.84
C PRO A 54 -11.57 18.03 -8.15
N GLY A 55 -12.46 18.65 -8.91
CA GLY A 55 -12.06 19.39 -10.11
C GLY A 55 -11.35 20.71 -9.82
N SER A 56 -11.43 21.27 -8.62
CA SER A 56 -11.01 22.64 -8.32
C SER A 56 -10.10 22.82 -7.11
N ILE A 57 -9.90 21.81 -6.27
CA ILE A 57 -9.06 21.89 -5.08
C ILE A 57 -8.01 20.79 -5.14
N PHE A 58 -6.74 21.17 -4.90
CA PHE A 58 -5.65 20.20 -4.88
C PHE A 58 -5.58 19.53 -3.51
N VAL A 59 -6.12 18.31 -3.43
CA VAL A 59 -5.91 17.37 -2.33
C VAL A 59 -5.08 16.19 -2.82
N HIS A 60 -4.53 15.42 -1.89
CA HIS A 60 -3.71 14.26 -2.23
C HIS A 60 -4.55 13.16 -2.87
N ASN A 61 -4.04 12.59 -3.96
CA ASN A 61 -4.49 11.34 -4.54
C ASN A 61 -3.46 10.24 -4.22
N ARG A 62 -3.77 8.98 -4.54
CA ARG A 62 -2.86 7.87 -4.23
C ARG A 62 -1.49 7.98 -4.88
N LEU A 63 -1.37 8.61 -6.05
CA LEU A 63 -0.09 8.79 -6.72
C LEU A 63 0.79 9.80 -5.96
N THR A 64 0.26 10.97 -5.61
CA THR A 64 1.02 11.98 -4.86
C THR A 64 1.36 11.47 -3.47
N HIS A 65 0.43 10.81 -2.78
CA HIS A 65 0.68 10.15 -1.51
C HIS A 65 1.82 9.13 -1.61
N SER A 66 1.77 8.20 -2.58
CA SER A 66 2.84 7.20 -2.76
C SER A 66 4.21 7.82 -3.03
N LEU A 67 4.28 8.96 -3.74
CA LEU A 67 5.53 9.70 -3.96
C LEU A 67 6.06 10.32 -2.66
N GLU A 68 5.19 10.89 -1.85
CA GLU A 68 5.56 11.48 -0.55
C GLU A 68 6.01 10.41 0.43
N VAL A 69 5.26 9.29 0.54
CA VAL A 69 5.66 8.13 1.34
C VAL A 69 7.01 7.59 0.87
N SER A 70 7.25 7.53 -0.44
CA SER A 70 8.54 7.11 -1.00
C SER A 70 9.69 8.04 -0.62
N CYS A 71 9.46 9.36 -0.58
CA CYS A 71 10.44 10.35 -0.16
C CYS A 71 10.80 10.21 1.34
N VAL A 72 9.78 10.07 2.20
CA VAL A 72 9.95 9.86 3.64
C VAL A 72 10.60 8.49 3.91
N GLY A 73 10.17 7.45 3.21
CA GLY A 73 10.74 6.11 3.31
C GLY A 73 12.22 6.06 2.93
N ARG A 74 12.62 6.78 1.88
CA ARG A 74 14.03 6.93 1.51
C ARG A 74 14.82 7.57 2.65
N SER A 75 14.31 8.65 3.24
CA SER A 75 14.97 9.36 4.32
C SER A 75 15.14 8.47 5.57
N LEU A 76 14.13 7.66 5.90
CA LEU A 76 14.23 6.65 6.96
C LEU A 76 15.27 5.59 6.62
N GLY A 77 15.21 5.03 5.40
CA GLY A 77 16.12 3.98 4.94
C GLY A 77 17.58 4.43 4.93
N ASP A 78 17.87 5.62 4.40
CA ASP A 78 19.23 6.19 4.38
C ASP A 78 19.75 6.44 5.82
N SER A 79 18.89 6.94 6.71
CA SER A 79 19.25 7.17 8.12
C SER A 79 19.57 5.86 8.84
N ILE A 80 18.80 4.80 8.57
CA ILE A 80 19.02 3.47 9.15
C ILE A 80 20.28 2.83 8.56
N SER A 81 20.44 2.87 7.23
CA SER A 81 21.62 2.36 6.53
C SER A 81 22.92 2.93 7.12
N ASN A 82 23.01 4.27 7.23
CA ASN A 82 24.19 4.94 7.78
C ASN A 82 24.49 4.52 9.22
N ARG A 83 23.46 4.35 10.05
CA ARG A 83 23.63 3.91 11.44
C ARG A 83 24.01 2.43 11.56
N LEU A 84 23.43 1.57 10.71
CA LEU A 84 23.80 0.15 10.65
C LEU A 84 25.25 -0.03 10.22
N LEU A 85 25.69 0.66 9.17
CA LEU A 85 27.08 0.61 8.69
C LEU A 85 28.07 1.15 9.73
N SER A 86 27.67 2.15 10.50
CA SER A 86 28.49 2.66 11.62
C SER A 86 28.58 1.69 12.78
N LYS A 87 27.48 0.96 13.07
CA LYS A 87 27.40 0.00 14.17
C LYS A 87 28.00 -1.38 13.80
N HIS A 88 27.92 -1.75 12.53
CA HIS A 88 28.28 -3.05 11.96
C HIS A 88 29.20 -2.83 10.74
N PRO A 89 30.48 -2.51 10.92
CA PRO A 89 31.41 -2.21 9.81
C PRO A 89 31.58 -3.39 8.82
N GLU A 90 31.32 -4.61 9.25
CA GLU A 90 31.34 -5.81 8.40
C GLU A 90 30.29 -5.78 7.29
N LEU A 91 29.25 -4.97 7.43
CA LEU A 91 28.18 -4.84 6.42
C LEU A 91 28.53 -3.91 5.24
N VAL A 92 29.67 -3.21 5.29
CA VAL A 92 30.07 -2.26 4.21
C VAL A 92 30.22 -2.96 2.86
N ALA A 93 30.60 -4.22 2.82
CA ALA A 93 30.72 -5.02 1.60
C ALA A 93 29.37 -5.62 1.13
N THR A 94 28.28 -5.33 1.81
CA THR A 94 26.93 -5.83 1.50
C THR A 94 26.08 -4.74 0.84
N HIS A 95 24.84 -5.09 0.46
CA HIS A 95 23.89 -4.13 -0.09
C HIS A 95 23.14 -3.30 0.96
N VAL A 96 23.55 -3.28 2.21
CA VAL A 96 22.90 -2.50 3.29
C VAL A 96 22.91 -1.01 3.01
N SER A 97 23.88 -0.49 2.25
CA SER A 97 23.88 0.90 1.76
C SER A 97 22.68 1.26 0.88
N GLU A 98 21.99 0.28 0.32
CA GLU A 98 20.87 0.45 -0.61
C GLU A 98 19.49 0.41 0.08
N ILE A 99 19.44 0.32 1.42
CA ILE A 99 18.17 0.26 2.17
C ILE A 99 17.25 1.44 1.80
N GLY A 100 17.78 2.63 1.61
CA GLY A 100 17.00 3.80 1.20
C GLY A 100 16.31 3.61 -0.15
N ALA A 101 17.00 3.02 -1.13
CA ALA A 101 16.43 2.71 -2.44
C ALA A 101 15.35 1.62 -2.36
N ILE A 102 15.58 0.57 -1.57
CA ILE A 102 14.62 -0.52 -1.36
C ILE A 102 13.34 0.01 -0.72
N VAL A 103 13.45 0.74 0.39
CA VAL A 103 12.31 1.30 1.10
C VAL A 103 11.55 2.31 0.22
N SER A 104 12.28 3.15 -0.52
CA SER A 104 11.69 4.09 -1.47
C SER A 104 10.83 3.38 -2.53
N ALA A 105 11.34 2.29 -3.12
CA ALA A 105 10.60 1.48 -4.09
C ALA A 105 9.41 0.76 -3.46
N ALA A 106 9.57 0.17 -2.27
CA ALA A 106 8.50 -0.48 -1.54
C ALA A 106 7.36 0.50 -1.18
N CYS A 107 7.71 1.73 -0.78
CA CYS A 107 6.74 2.80 -0.54
C CYS A 107 5.95 3.20 -1.80
N LEU A 108 6.57 3.22 -3.00
CA LEU A 108 5.80 3.43 -4.24
C LEU A 108 4.77 2.33 -4.48
N ALA A 109 5.08 1.11 -4.05
CA ALA A 109 4.28 -0.07 -4.33
C ALA A 109 3.16 -0.32 -3.31
N HIS A 110 3.23 0.26 -2.10
CA HIS A 110 2.37 -0.12 -0.97
C HIS A 110 0.87 0.01 -1.26
N ASP A 111 0.48 1.00 -2.05
CA ASP A 111 -0.92 1.32 -2.39
C ASP A 111 -1.37 0.79 -3.77
N LEU A 112 -0.51 0.08 -4.52
CA LEU A 112 -0.81 -0.39 -5.88
C LEU A 112 -1.99 -1.36 -5.95
N GLY A 113 -2.20 -2.14 -4.90
CA GLY A 113 -3.24 -3.18 -4.83
C GLY A 113 -4.61 -2.68 -4.42
N ASN A 114 -4.74 -1.44 -3.98
CA ASN A 114 -6.03 -0.90 -3.55
C ASN A 114 -7.01 -0.81 -4.72
N PRO A 115 -8.25 -1.30 -4.56
CA PRO A 115 -9.29 -1.17 -5.59
C PRO A 115 -9.75 0.30 -5.73
N PRO A 116 -10.55 0.62 -6.75
CA PRO A 116 -11.24 1.92 -6.81
C PRO A 116 -12.00 2.20 -5.52
N PHE A 117 -12.05 3.47 -5.12
CA PHE A 117 -12.68 3.95 -3.87
C PHE A 117 -12.05 3.40 -2.59
N GLY A 118 -10.83 2.87 -2.65
CA GLY A 118 -10.03 2.46 -1.51
C GLY A 118 -10.72 1.44 -0.59
N HIS A 119 -10.79 1.73 0.71
CA HIS A 119 -11.38 0.81 1.70
C HIS A 119 -12.86 0.50 1.45
N SER A 120 -13.63 1.42 0.86
CA SER A 120 -15.01 1.14 0.47
C SER A 120 -15.07 0.06 -0.63
N GLY A 121 -14.14 0.11 -1.60
CA GLY A 121 -13.98 -0.92 -2.62
C GLY A 121 -13.57 -2.29 -2.04
N GLU A 122 -12.60 -2.32 -1.11
CA GLU A 122 -12.22 -3.57 -0.41
C GLU A 122 -13.42 -4.17 0.33
N LYS A 123 -14.15 -3.33 1.07
CA LYS A 123 -15.32 -3.76 1.81
C LYS A 123 -16.43 -4.24 0.90
N ALA A 124 -16.66 -3.59 -0.24
CA ALA A 124 -17.65 -4.02 -1.23
C ALA A 124 -17.32 -5.41 -1.79
N ILE A 125 -16.03 -5.67 -2.10
CA ILE A 125 -15.57 -6.99 -2.57
C ILE A 125 -15.80 -8.05 -1.48
N SER A 126 -15.32 -7.81 -0.27
CA SER A 126 -15.45 -8.76 0.84
C SER A 126 -16.92 -9.05 1.18
N THR A 127 -17.77 -8.01 1.22
CA THR A 127 -19.20 -8.14 1.52
C THR A 127 -19.96 -8.88 0.42
N TYR A 128 -19.58 -8.73 -0.85
CA TYR A 128 -20.19 -9.51 -1.94
C TYR A 128 -20.09 -11.02 -1.69
N PHE A 129 -18.95 -11.50 -1.19
CA PHE A 129 -18.75 -12.93 -0.89
C PHE A 129 -19.33 -13.32 0.48
N SER A 130 -19.19 -12.49 1.52
CA SER A 130 -19.61 -12.85 2.88
C SER A 130 -21.11 -12.69 3.14
N GLU A 131 -21.78 -11.75 2.48
CA GLU A 131 -23.18 -11.36 2.75
C GLU A 131 -24.03 -11.29 1.47
N GLY A 132 -23.38 -11.19 0.29
CA GLY A 132 -24.04 -10.99 -1.01
C GLY A 132 -24.25 -12.27 -1.81
N LYS A 133 -24.46 -12.10 -3.13
CA LYS A 133 -24.70 -13.24 -4.06
C LYS A 133 -23.52 -14.20 -4.15
N GLY A 134 -22.31 -13.72 -3.91
CA GLY A 134 -21.11 -14.55 -3.89
C GLY A 134 -21.13 -15.65 -2.83
N LEU A 135 -21.98 -15.54 -1.81
CA LEU A 135 -22.14 -16.56 -0.77
C LEU A 135 -22.50 -17.95 -1.34
N ALA A 136 -23.23 -17.98 -2.47
CA ALA A 136 -23.58 -19.22 -3.16
C ALA A 136 -22.37 -19.99 -3.76
N LEU A 137 -21.22 -19.36 -3.84
CA LEU A 137 -19.99 -19.95 -4.40
C LEU A 137 -19.15 -20.67 -3.34
N LYS A 138 -19.49 -20.54 -2.06
CA LYS A 138 -18.69 -21.03 -0.93
C LYS A 138 -18.34 -22.51 -1.04
N GLU A 139 -19.31 -23.35 -1.39
CA GLU A 139 -19.11 -24.81 -1.46
C GLU A 139 -18.26 -25.27 -2.66
N GLN A 140 -18.00 -24.36 -3.62
CA GLN A 140 -17.21 -24.62 -4.82
C GLN A 140 -15.73 -24.19 -4.65
N LEU A 141 -15.39 -23.62 -3.50
CA LEU A 141 -14.08 -23.05 -3.18
C LEU A 141 -13.48 -23.78 -1.97
N SER A 142 -12.17 -23.90 -1.94
CA SER A 142 -11.46 -24.37 -0.73
C SER A 142 -11.60 -23.35 0.41
N PRO A 143 -11.41 -23.77 1.67
CA PRO A 143 -11.45 -22.83 2.81
C PRO A 143 -10.50 -21.64 2.66
N MET A 144 -9.28 -21.85 2.14
CA MET A 144 -8.31 -20.77 1.96
C MET A 144 -8.72 -19.78 0.85
N GLU A 145 -9.21 -20.30 -0.28
CA GLU A 145 -9.74 -19.47 -1.37
C GLU A 145 -10.95 -18.65 -0.92
N TRP A 146 -11.80 -19.24 -0.07
CA TRP A 146 -12.96 -18.54 0.51
C TRP A 146 -12.54 -17.40 1.43
N GLU A 147 -11.58 -17.63 2.31
CA GLU A 147 -11.04 -16.61 3.21
C GLU A 147 -10.36 -15.46 2.42
N ASP A 148 -9.67 -15.76 1.32
CA ASP A 148 -9.11 -14.73 0.43
C ASP A 148 -10.16 -13.77 -0.11
N LEU A 149 -11.34 -14.28 -0.46
CA LEU A 149 -12.41 -13.51 -1.06
C LEU A 149 -13.22 -12.72 -0.01
N THR A 150 -13.50 -13.34 1.14
CA THR A 150 -14.28 -12.71 2.22
C THR A 150 -13.48 -11.70 3.03
N HIS A 151 -12.15 -11.72 2.91
CA HIS A 151 -11.23 -10.80 3.57
C HIS A 151 -10.41 -9.98 2.59
N PHE A 152 -10.85 -9.82 1.33
CA PHE A 152 -10.06 -9.13 0.29
C PHE A 152 -9.32 -7.91 0.82
N GLU A 153 -8.01 -7.83 0.55
CA GLU A 153 -7.11 -6.88 1.19
C GLU A 153 -6.12 -6.30 0.16
N GLY A 154 -5.99 -4.97 0.12
CA GLY A 154 -5.16 -4.25 -0.85
C GLY A 154 -3.68 -4.58 -0.76
N ASN A 155 -3.13 -4.86 0.46
CA ASN A 155 -1.72 -5.24 0.57
C ASN A 155 -1.44 -6.61 -0.08
N ALA A 156 -2.34 -7.59 0.11
CA ALA A 156 -2.22 -8.89 -0.57
C ALA A 156 -2.35 -8.73 -2.09
N ASN A 157 -3.27 -7.89 -2.54
CA ASN A 157 -3.45 -7.59 -3.95
C ASN A 157 -2.25 -6.82 -4.56
N ALA A 158 -1.55 -5.99 -3.78
CA ALA A 158 -0.30 -5.36 -4.22
C ALA A 158 0.79 -6.41 -4.47
N PHE A 159 0.95 -7.38 -3.56
CA PHE A 159 1.89 -8.47 -3.75
C PHE A 159 1.55 -9.29 -4.99
N ARG A 160 0.27 -9.67 -5.18
CA ARG A 160 -0.20 -10.34 -6.39
C ARG A 160 0.10 -9.54 -7.65
N LEU A 161 -0.24 -8.25 -7.70
CA LEU A 161 0.02 -7.40 -8.86
C LEU A 161 1.49 -7.38 -9.27
N LEU A 162 2.40 -7.47 -8.30
CA LEU A 162 3.84 -7.40 -8.52
C LEU A 162 4.47 -8.75 -8.90
N THR A 163 3.89 -9.87 -8.49
CA THR A 163 4.46 -11.23 -8.69
C THR A 163 3.73 -12.04 -9.75
N HIS A 164 2.41 -11.84 -9.89
CA HIS A 164 1.57 -12.63 -10.77
C HIS A 164 1.92 -12.47 -12.26
N GLN A 165 1.94 -13.61 -12.96
CA GLN A 165 2.15 -13.63 -14.40
C GLN A 165 0.81 -13.46 -15.15
N PHE A 166 0.47 -12.21 -15.50
CA PHE A 166 -0.67 -11.95 -16.38
C PHE A 166 -0.45 -12.51 -17.79
N LEU A 167 -1.54 -12.82 -18.51
CA LEU A 167 -1.47 -13.37 -19.85
C LEU A 167 -0.63 -12.49 -20.80
N GLY A 168 0.22 -13.12 -21.58
CA GLY A 168 1.14 -12.43 -22.51
C GLY A 168 2.31 -11.71 -21.82
N ARG A 169 2.46 -11.87 -20.51
CA ARG A 169 3.57 -11.28 -19.75
C ARG A 169 4.60 -12.35 -19.37
N ARG A 170 5.83 -11.89 -19.09
CA ARG A 170 6.89 -12.75 -18.59
C ARG A 170 6.60 -13.23 -17.16
N LYS A 171 7.20 -14.33 -16.75
CA LYS A 171 7.20 -14.83 -15.38
C LYS A 171 7.74 -13.77 -14.41
N GLY A 172 7.23 -13.76 -13.18
CA GLY A 172 7.68 -12.86 -12.12
C GLY A 172 7.07 -11.45 -12.17
N GLY A 173 6.00 -11.24 -12.95
CA GLY A 173 5.23 -10.00 -12.95
C GLY A 173 6.09 -8.77 -13.28
N PHE A 174 6.31 -7.91 -12.28
CA PHE A 174 7.17 -6.72 -12.38
C PHE A 174 8.67 -7.04 -12.29
N VAL A 175 9.02 -8.29 -11.95
CA VAL A 175 10.42 -8.72 -11.83
C VAL A 175 11.20 -7.86 -10.83
N MET A 176 10.60 -7.63 -9.67
CA MET A 176 11.20 -6.86 -8.57
C MET A 176 12.25 -7.69 -7.82
N THR A 177 13.13 -7.01 -7.08
CA THR A 177 14.06 -7.71 -6.18
C THR A 177 13.30 -8.35 -5.02
N TYR A 178 13.85 -9.44 -4.49
CA TYR A 178 13.26 -10.15 -3.35
C TYR A 178 13.12 -9.23 -2.14
N SER A 179 14.14 -8.41 -1.85
CA SER A 179 14.09 -7.48 -0.73
C SER A 179 13.00 -6.43 -0.87
N THR A 180 12.78 -5.89 -2.08
CA THR A 180 11.68 -4.94 -2.31
C THR A 180 10.33 -5.63 -2.14
N LEU A 181 10.13 -6.84 -2.69
CA LEU A 181 8.89 -7.61 -2.53
C LEU A 181 8.60 -7.94 -1.05
N ALA A 182 9.60 -8.40 -0.30
CA ALA A 182 9.42 -8.71 1.12
C ALA A 182 9.10 -7.45 1.95
N SER A 183 9.60 -6.29 1.53
CA SER A 183 9.41 -5.02 2.25
C SER A 183 7.99 -4.45 2.14
N ILE A 184 7.17 -4.91 1.20
CA ILE A 184 5.76 -4.49 1.09
C ILE A 184 4.80 -5.41 1.86
N VAL A 185 5.22 -6.62 2.23
CA VAL A 185 4.34 -7.60 2.88
C VAL A 185 4.24 -7.31 4.38
N LYS A 186 3.31 -6.45 4.74
CA LYS A 186 3.07 -6.01 6.12
C LYS A 186 2.55 -7.13 7.03
N TYR A 187 1.80 -8.07 6.46
CA TYR A 187 1.15 -9.17 7.16
C TYR A 187 1.61 -10.51 6.56
N PRO A 188 2.77 -11.06 6.98
CA PRO A 188 3.41 -12.19 6.31
C PRO A 188 2.75 -13.55 6.61
N TYR A 189 1.45 -13.64 6.31
CA TYR A 189 0.60 -14.82 6.48
C TYR A 189 -0.59 -14.76 5.51
N PRO A 190 -1.19 -15.94 5.16
CA PRO A 190 -2.36 -16.03 4.30
C PRO A 190 -3.65 -15.62 5.02
N SER A 191 -4.71 -15.42 4.26
CA SER A 191 -6.03 -14.92 4.69
C SER A 191 -6.66 -15.72 5.83
N ILE A 192 -6.47 -17.03 5.88
CA ILE A 192 -7.01 -17.91 6.94
C ILE A 192 -6.52 -17.54 8.34
N LEU A 193 -5.41 -16.79 8.45
CA LEU A 193 -4.88 -16.27 9.71
C LEU A 193 -5.26 -14.80 9.95
N ALA A 194 -6.03 -14.17 9.06
CA ALA A 194 -6.36 -12.75 9.14
C ALA A 194 -7.19 -12.35 10.37
N GLY A 195 -8.01 -13.25 10.89
CA GLY A 195 -8.85 -13.03 12.05
C GLY A 195 -9.82 -11.85 11.86
N LYS A 196 -10.27 -11.26 12.96
CA LYS A 196 -11.25 -10.15 12.95
C LYS A 196 -10.77 -8.88 12.25
N LYS A 197 -9.48 -8.70 12.06
CA LYS A 197 -8.92 -7.51 11.41
C LYS A 197 -8.91 -7.59 9.89
N SER A 198 -9.22 -8.76 9.31
CA SER A 198 -9.24 -9.01 7.87
C SER A 198 -7.96 -8.54 7.15
N LYS A 199 -6.79 -8.70 7.80
CA LYS A 199 -5.49 -8.26 7.26
C LYS A 199 -4.60 -9.46 7.03
N PHE A 200 -4.06 -9.59 5.81
CA PHE A 200 -3.12 -10.63 5.41
C PHE A 200 -2.23 -10.13 4.27
N GLY A 201 -1.19 -10.85 3.87
CA GLY A 201 -0.16 -10.32 3.00
C GLY A 201 -0.10 -10.92 1.60
N TYR A 202 -0.72 -12.07 1.36
CA TYR A 202 -0.75 -12.73 0.06
C TYR A 202 -1.93 -13.70 -0.02
N PHE A 203 -2.51 -13.82 -1.22
CA PHE A 203 -3.55 -14.81 -1.51
C PHE A 203 -2.96 -16.22 -1.59
N VAL A 204 -3.81 -17.23 -1.51
CA VAL A 204 -3.36 -18.63 -1.64
C VAL A 204 -2.65 -18.88 -2.97
N SER A 205 -3.03 -18.18 -4.02
CA SER A 205 -2.38 -18.25 -5.34
C SER A 205 -0.95 -17.75 -5.38
N GLU A 206 -0.56 -16.83 -4.48
CA GLU A 206 0.79 -16.27 -4.37
C GLU A 206 1.56 -16.80 -3.14
N MET A 207 1.00 -17.78 -2.43
CA MET A 207 1.62 -18.32 -1.21
C MET A 207 3.02 -18.90 -1.49
N ASP A 208 3.15 -19.75 -2.49
CA ASP A 208 4.44 -20.37 -2.83
C ASP A 208 5.48 -19.32 -3.25
N ASP A 209 5.05 -18.26 -3.92
CA ASP A 209 5.92 -17.14 -4.29
C ASP A 209 6.48 -16.43 -3.04
N TYR A 210 5.62 -16.17 -2.05
CA TYR A 210 6.07 -15.56 -0.80
C TYR A 210 6.98 -16.50 0.01
N LEU A 211 6.64 -17.80 0.09
CA LEU A 211 7.47 -18.78 0.78
C LEU A 211 8.89 -18.84 0.20
N LYS A 212 9.00 -18.88 -1.13
CA LYS A 212 10.28 -18.83 -1.83
C LYS A 212 11.09 -17.57 -1.49
N ILE A 213 10.45 -16.41 -1.46
CA ILE A 213 11.10 -15.15 -1.09
C ILE A 213 11.54 -15.16 0.36
N ALA A 214 10.69 -15.62 1.27
CA ALA A 214 10.98 -15.68 2.70
C ALA A 214 12.15 -16.61 3.03
N GLU A 215 12.22 -17.78 2.38
CA GLU A 215 13.32 -18.73 2.52
C GLU A 215 14.65 -18.15 2.03
N GLU A 216 14.68 -17.58 0.83
CA GLU A 216 15.88 -16.95 0.25
C GLU A 216 16.44 -15.84 1.15
N LEU A 217 15.56 -15.00 1.67
CA LEU A 217 15.94 -13.88 2.55
C LEU A 217 16.18 -14.29 4.01
N GLY A 218 15.99 -15.57 4.35
CA GLY A 218 16.13 -16.05 5.74
C GLY A 218 15.14 -15.39 6.69
N ILE A 219 13.94 -15.05 6.21
CA ILE A 219 12.87 -14.51 7.05
C ILE A 219 12.39 -15.60 8.00
N LYS A 220 12.39 -15.31 9.29
CA LYS A 220 12.09 -16.30 10.32
C LYS A 220 10.64 -16.76 10.23
N ARG A 221 10.45 -18.07 10.06
CA ARG A 221 9.14 -18.71 10.24
C ARG A 221 8.78 -18.74 11.72
N LEU A 222 7.56 -18.36 12.07
CA LEU A 222 7.03 -18.33 13.44
C LEU A 222 6.10 -19.51 13.73
N SER A 223 5.43 -20.06 12.69
CA SER A 223 4.65 -21.29 12.80
C SER A 223 5.51 -22.54 12.73
N THR A 224 5.03 -23.66 13.29
CA THR A 224 5.66 -24.96 13.22
C THR A 224 5.57 -25.52 11.79
N GLU A 225 6.47 -26.41 11.43
CA GLU A 225 6.43 -27.13 10.15
C GLU A 225 5.12 -27.96 10.07
N GLY A 226 4.44 -27.90 8.92
CA GLY A 226 3.13 -28.54 8.72
C GLY A 226 1.93 -27.67 9.10
N GLU A 227 2.11 -26.59 9.86
CA GLU A 227 1.08 -25.59 10.11
C GLU A 227 1.00 -24.54 8.99
N VAL A 228 -0.12 -23.78 8.94
CA VAL A 228 -0.28 -22.64 8.05
C VAL A 228 0.90 -21.68 8.22
N PRO A 229 1.55 -21.26 7.12
CA PRO A 229 2.78 -20.48 7.22
C PRO A 229 2.52 -19.09 7.83
N LEU A 230 3.24 -18.80 8.89
CA LEU A 230 3.30 -17.50 9.54
C LEU A 230 4.77 -17.12 9.68
N TYR A 231 5.14 -15.97 9.16
CA TYR A 231 6.51 -15.46 9.21
C TYR A 231 6.62 -14.18 10.04
N ALA A 232 7.84 -13.87 10.46
CA ALA A 232 8.18 -12.55 10.97
C ALA A 232 8.09 -11.51 9.84
N ARG A 233 7.84 -10.25 10.17
CA ARG A 233 7.94 -9.15 9.20
C ARG A 233 9.40 -8.99 8.76
N HIS A 234 9.61 -8.76 7.47
CA HIS A 234 10.91 -8.27 7.00
C HIS A 234 11.22 -6.92 7.70
N PRO A 235 12.45 -6.68 8.20
CA PRO A 235 12.76 -5.47 8.95
C PRO A 235 12.39 -4.17 8.25
N LEU A 236 12.53 -4.09 6.93
CA LEU A 236 12.23 -2.89 6.16
C LEU A 236 10.72 -2.58 6.07
N VAL A 237 9.84 -3.54 6.34
CA VAL A 237 8.39 -3.29 6.45
C VAL A 237 8.08 -2.23 7.49
N PHE A 238 8.80 -2.22 8.61
CA PHE A 238 8.61 -1.23 9.67
C PHE A 238 8.94 0.19 9.20
N LEU A 239 9.86 0.35 8.24
CA LEU A 239 10.20 1.65 7.67
C LEU A 239 9.16 2.10 6.65
N VAL A 240 8.64 1.17 5.83
CA VAL A 240 7.53 1.44 4.90
C VAL A 240 6.28 1.85 5.67
N GLU A 241 5.91 1.08 6.72
CA GLU A 241 4.78 1.40 7.60
C GLU A 241 4.95 2.77 8.28
N ALA A 242 6.14 3.08 8.80
CA ALA A 242 6.39 4.37 9.44
C ALA A 242 6.33 5.54 8.45
N ALA A 243 6.81 5.36 7.23
CA ALA A 243 6.72 6.39 6.18
C ALA A 243 5.27 6.68 5.82
N ASP A 244 4.44 5.63 5.67
CA ASP A 244 3.01 5.74 5.42
C ASP A 244 2.29 6.42 6.57
N ASP A 245 2.47 5.95 7.82
CA ASP A 245 1.87 6.54 9.03
C ASP A 245 2.19 8.04 9.16
N ILE A 246 3.45 8.45 8.90
CA ILE A 246 3.88 9.85 8.97
C ILE A 246 3.19 10.68 7.88
N CYS A 247 3.23 10.23 6.62
CA CYS A 247 2.66 10.96 5.51
C CYS A 247 1.14 11.04 5.64
N TYR A 248 0.48 9.90 5.85
CA TYR A 248 -0.97 9.84 5.99
C TYR A 248 -1.49 10.85 7.00
N GLN A 249 -0.93 10.83 8.24
CA GLN A 249 -1.40 11.73 9.29
C GLN A 249 -1.12 13.21 9.00
N MET A 250 0.07 13.54 8.47
CA MET A 250 0.44 14.93 8.26
C MET A 250 -0.24 15.53 7.02
N MET A 251 -0.38 14.77 5.94
CA MET A 251 -1.03 15.24 4.73
C MET A 251 -2.54 15.38 4.88
N ASP A 252 -3.19 14.48 5.62
CA ASP A 252 -4.62 14.57 5.89
C ASP A 252 -5.00 15.85 6.67
N ILE A 253 -4.15 16.28 7.61
CA ILE A 253 -4.35 17.56 8.31
C ILE A 253 -4.21 18.74 7.32
N GLU A 254 -3.25 18.71 6.40
CA GLU A 254 -3.11 19.76 5.39
C GLU A 254 -4.28 19.76 4.42
N ASP A 255 -4.73 18.61 3.95
CA ASP A 255 -5.89 18.51 3.07
C ASP A 255 -7.17 19.00 3.76
N ALA A 256 -7.34 18.69 5.04
CA ALA A 256 -8.44 19.23 5.84
C ALA A 256 -8.41 20.77 5.93
N TYR A 257 -7.21 21.35 6.02
CA TYR A 257 -7.05 22.80 5.93
C TYR A 257 -7.44 23.33 4.54
N LYS A 258 -6.94 22.73 3.47
CA LYS A 258 -7.27 23.14 2.08
C LYS A 258 -8.76 23.04 1.80
N LEU A 259 -9.44 22.04 2.36
CA LEU A 259 -10.89 21.83 2.26
C LEU A 259 -11.71 22.66 3.27
N LYS A 260 -11.06 23.51 4.06
CA LYS A 260 -11.68 24.38 5.08
C LYS A 260 -12.40 23.60 6.21
N LEU A 261 -12.04 22.33 6.42
CA LEU A 261 -12.48 21.53 7.56
C LEU A 261 -11.71 21.92 8.84
N LEU A 262 -10.48 22.43 8.66
CA LEU A 262 -9.64 23.03 9.69
C LEU A 262 -9.33 24.48 9.31
N THR A 263 -9.30 25.37 10.30
CA THR A 263 -8.81 26.74 10.09
C THR A 263 -7.28 26.77 10.04
N PRO A 264 -6.67 27.81 9.44
CA PRO A 264 -5.21 27.97 9.44
C PRO A 264 -4.63 27.96 10.85
N ARG A 265 -5.34 28.54 11.81
CA ARG A 265 -4.92 28.59 13.21
C ARG A 265 -4.92 27.20 13.84
N GLU A 266 -6.00 26.45 13.73
CA GLU A 266 -6.08 25.07 14.25
C GLU A 266 -4.97 24.20 13.66
N THR A 267 -4.72 24.30 12.36
CA THR A 267 -3.69 23.52 11.65
C THR A 267 -2.29 23.87 12.18
N LYS A 268 -1.97 25.17 12.31
CA LYS A 268 -0.68 25.60 12.86
C LYS A 268 -0.52 25.15 14.32
N GLU A 269 -1.55 25.30 15.15
CA GLU A 269 -1.53 24.87 16.55
C GLU A 269 -1.26 23.36 16.67
N LEU A 270 -1.90 22.51 15.84
CA LEU A 270 -1.65 21.07 15.84
C LEU A 270 -0.19 20.73 15.53
N TYR A 271 0.38 21.33 14.48
CA TYR A 271 1.78 21.07 14.12
C TYR A 271 2.76 21.62 15.15
N GLN A 272 2.49 22.77 15.75
CA GLN A 272 3.35 23.37 16.77
C GLN A 272 3.45 22.54 18.06
N LEU A 273 2.47 21.66 18.34
CA LEU A 273 2.53 20.75 19.48
C LEU A 273 3.71 19.76 19.41
N PHE A 274 4.20 19.45 18.20
CA PHE A 274 5.37 18.58 18.03
C PHE A 274 6.70 19.27 18.30
N LEU A 275 6.72 20.61 18.40
CA LEU A 275 7.95 21.39 18.43
C LEU A 275 8.47 21.59 19.86
N SER A 276 9.78 21.42 20.02
CA SER A 276 10.49 21.90 21.20
C SER A 276 10.55 23.45 21.22
N GLU A 277 10.81 24.06 22.37
CA GLU A 277 10.91 25.52 22.48
C GLU A 277 11.96 26.12 21.52
N LYS A 278 13.11 25.45 21.33
CA LYS A 278 14.12 25.88 20.35
C LYS A 278 13.58 25.85 18.91
N GLN A 279 12.77 24.87 18.56
CA GLN A 279 12.16 24.77 17.23
C GLN A 279 11.07 25.82 17.06
N LYS A 280 10.26 26.11 18.09
CA LYS A 280 9.26 27.19 18.06
C LYS A 280 9.92 28.53 17.79
N ALA A 281 11.00 28.87 18.52
CA ALA A 281 11.75 30.11 18.29
C ALA A 281 12.21 30.24 16.82
N ARG A 282 12.70 29.14 16.23
CA ARG A 282 13.09 29.12 14.80
C ARG A 282 11.89 29.30 13.87
N VAL A 283 10.76 28.67 14.16
CA VAL A 283 9.51 28.84 13.39
C VAL A 283 9.07 30.33 13.45
N ASP A 284 9.12 30.96 14.62
CA ASP A 284 8.77 32.38 14.79
C ASP A 284 9.66 33.29 13.94
N GLU A 285 10.96 32.98 13.84
CA GLU A 285 11.90 33.69 12.95
C GLU A 285 11.48 33.57 11.48
N VAL A 286 11.14 32.35 11.03
CA VAL A 286 10.67 32.10 9.66
C VAL A 286 9.35 32.82 9.39
N PHE A 287 8.42 32.81 10.34
CA PHE A 287 7.10 33.45 10.18
C PHE A 287 7.17 35.00 10.13
N ARG A 288 8.24 35.60 10.62
CA ARG A 288 8.51 37.06 10.41
C ARG A 288 8.88 37.35 8.95
N LEU A 289 9.46 36.37 8.23
CA LEU A 289 9.90 36.51 6.84
C LEU A 289 8.86 36.02 5.85
N VAL A 290 7.98 35.09 6.27
CA VAL A 290 6.99 34.42 5.42
C VAL A 290 5.59 34.82 5.92
N SER A 291 4.88 35.61 5.13
CA SER A 291 3.51 36.06 5.45
C SER A 291 2.41 35.19 4.85
N ASP A 292 2.71 34.36 3.83
CA ASP A 292 1.75 33.44 3.23
C ASP A 292 1.45 32.27 4.17
N GLU A 293 0.16 32.05 4.45
CA GLU A 293 -0.29 31.02 5.39
C GLU A 293 -0.04 29.59 4.88
N ASN A 294 -0.11 29.35 3.57
CA ASN A 294 0.16 28.02 3.00
C ASN A 294 1.63 27.68 3.16
N GLU A 295 2.52 28.64 2.91
CA GLU A 295 3.96 28.45 3.10
C GLU A 295 4.33 28.24 4.59
N GLN A 296 3.66 28.94 5.52
CA GLN A 296 3.84 28.72 6.95
C GLN A 296 3.42 27.30 7.36
N ILE A 297 2.29 26.82 6.86
CA ILE A 297 1.78 25.45 7.12
C ILE A 297 2.70 24.41 6.50
N ALA A 298 3.14 24.62 5.26
CA ALA A 298 4.08 23.72 4.58
C ALA A 298 5.43 23.61 5.33
N TYR A 299 5.95 24.73 5.85
CA TYR A 299 7.16 24.75 6.67
C TYR A 299 6.99 23.95 7.98
N LEU A 300 5.86 24.15 8.68
CA LEU A 300 5.54 23.37 9.88
C LEU A 300 5.42 21.88 9.58
N ARG A 301 4.68 21.50 8.54
CA ARG A 301 4.54 20.12 8.09
C ARG A 301 5.91 19.48 7.86
N ALA A 302 6.76 20.12 7.06
CA ALA A 302 8.11 19.61 6.77
C ALA A 302 8.95 19.44 8.05
N THR A 303 8.83 20.39 9.00
CA THR A 303 9.52 20.31 10.29
C THR A 303 9.03 19.12 11.11
N VAL A 304 7.72 18.90 11.19
CA VAL A 304 7.12 17.77 11.94
C VAL A 304 7.49 16.43 11.31
N ILE A 305 7.44 16.30 9.99
CA ILE A 305 7.90 15.09 9.29
C ILE A 305 9.35 14.78 9.66
N GLY A 306 10.24 15.77 9.64
CA GLY A 306 11.64 15.59 10.06
C GLY A 306 11.81 15.13 11.51
N ILE A 307 10.97 15.60 12.43
CA ILE A 307 10.94 15.14 13.82
C ILE A 307 10.52 13.67 13.90
N LEU A 308 9.43 13.30 13.25
CA LEU A 308 8.88 11.94 13.29
C LEU A 308 9.82 10.94 12.62
N VAL A 309 10.43 11.28 11.48
CA VAL A 309 11.48 10.46 10.83
C VAL A 309 12.63 10.18 11.81
N LYS A 310 13.12 11.21 12.52
CA LYS A 310 14.20 11.06 13.48
C LYS A 310 13.82 10.14 14.65
N GLU A 311 12.62 10.31 15.19
CA GLU A 311 12.12 9.48 16.29
C GLU A 311 11.90 8.02 15.86
N CYS A 312 11.26 7.77 14.70
CA CYS A 312 11.09 6.41 14.17
C CYS A 312 12.46 5.74 13.88
N THR A 313 13.43 6.48 13.34
CA THR A 313 14.81 5.99 13.17
C THR A 313 15.43 5.57 14.50
N LYS A 314 15.25 6.36 15.55
CA LYS A 314 15.74 6.05 16.91
C LYS A 314 15.10 4.77 17.43
N VAL A 315 13.77 4.67 17.38
CA VAL A 315 13.02 3.49 17.81
C VAL A 315 13.49 2.23 17.08
N PHE A 316 13.67 2.30 15.77
CA PHE A 316 14.14 1.17 14.97
C PHE A 316 15.53 0.69 15.46
N MET A 317 16.48 1.59 15.60
CA MET A 317 17.85 1.25 16.01
C MET A 317 17.94 0.70 17.45
N GLU A 318 17.12 1.25 18.36
CA GLU A 318 17.03 0.75 19.74
C GLU A 318 16.43 -0.66 19.81
N ASN A 319 15.58 -1.02 18.84
CA ASN A 319 14.87 -2.29 18.77
C ASN A 319 15.42 -3.25 17.68
N GLU A 320 16.56 -2.96 17.06
CA GLU A 320 17.14 -3.76 15.98
C GLU A 320 17.17 -5.27 16.31
N ASN A 321 17.62 -5.62 17.51
CA ASN A 321 17.71 -7.02 17.94
C ASN A 321 16.34 -7.71 18.01
N SER A 322 15.31 -7.06 18.51
CA SER A 322 13.96 -7.62 18.59
C SER A 322 13.31 -7.70 17.22
N ILE A 323 13.57 -6.75 16.34
CA ILE A 323 13.16 -6.76 14.94
C ILE A 323 13.78 -7.95 14.21
N LEU A 324 15.11 -8.14 14.32
CA LEU A 324 15.81 -9.28 13.71
C LEU A 324 15.43 -10.64 14.31
N LYS A 325 15.01 -10.68 15.57
CA LYS A 325 14.44 -11.89 16.21
C LYS A 325 13.00 -12.16 15.79
N GLY A 326 12.31 -11.20 15.15
CA GLY A 326 10.90 -11.29 14.79
C GLY A 326 9.96 -11.19 16.01
N THR A 327 10.38 -10.51 17.07
CA THR A 327 9.62 -10.35 18.33
C THR A 327 9.17 -8.92 18.59
N PHE A 328 9.55 -7.97 17.73
CA PHE A 328 9.07 -6.59 17.83
C PHE A 328 7.62 -6.49 17.32
N GLU A 329 6.75 -5.91 18.13
CA GLU A 329 5.32 -5.78 17.85
C GLU A 329 4.91 -4.32 17.62
N GLY A 330 3.93 -4.13 16.75
CA GLY A 330 3.35 -2.82 16.44
C GLY A 330 4.14 -2.01 15.41
N ALA A 331 3.72 -0.76 15.23
CA ALA A 331 4.34 0.21 14.32
C ALA A 331 5.36 1.08 15.07
N LEU A 332 6.43 1.52 14.39
CA LEU A 332 7.47 2.37 15.00
C LEU A 332 6.90 3.65 15.61
N ILE A 333 5.91 4.24 14.94
CA ILE A 333 5.28 5.49 15.39
C ILE A 333 4.59 5.36 16.78
N LYS A 334 4.19 4.15 17.16
CA LYS A 334 3.57 3.90 18.48
C LYS A 334 4.58 3.84 19.61
N HIS A 335 5.86 3.70 19.29
CA HIS A 335 6.96 3.58 20.24
C HIS A 335 7.86 4.81 20.32
N ILE A 336 7.53 5.90 19.61
CA ILE A 336 8.23 7.19 19.76
C ILE A 336 8.06 7.72 21.18
N ASN A 337 8.87 8.71 21.58
CA ASN A 337 8.80 9.25 22.94
C ASN A 337 7.38 9.70 23.32
N ALA A 338 7.03 9.53 24.60
CA ALA A 338 5.65 9.69 25.09
C ALA A 338 5.02 11.06 24.75
N PRO A 339 5.69 12.22 24.91
CA PRO A 339 5.11 13.51 24.56
C PRO A 339 4.70 13.60 23.07
N LEU A 340 5.56 13.16 22.15
CA LEU A 340 5.25 13.19 20.73
C LEU A 340 4.17 12.16 20.34
N ASN A 341 4.16 11.00 20.99
CA ASN A 341 3.13 10.00 20.78
C ASN A 341 1.73 10.51 21.16
N GLU A 342 1.62 11.24 22.28
CA GLU A 342 0.34 11.84 22.69
C GLU A 342 -0.12 12.92 21.70
N VAL A 343 0.78 13.73 21.18
CA VAL A 343 0.45 14.71 20.12
C VAL A 343 -0.01 13.98 18.85
N TYR A 344 0.69 12.93 18.43
CA TYR A 344 0.32 12.13 17.27
C TYR A 344 -1.09 11.52 17.42
N LYS A 345 -1.42 10.96 18.59
CA LYS A 345 -2.76 10.45 18.90
C LYS A 345 -3.82 11.54 18.84
N ARG A 346 -3.51 12.75 19.33
CA ARG A 346 -4.42 13.90 19.24
C ARG A 346 -4.70 14.26 17.77
N CYS A 347 -3.68 14.27 16.92
CA CYS A 347 -3.87 14.49 15.48
C CYS A 347 -4.77 13.41 14.87
N THR A 348 -4.57 12.13 15.23
CA THR A 348 -5.41 11.02 14.78
C THR A 348 -6.87 11.21 15.23
N GLN A 349 -7.11 11.65 16.46
CA GLN A 349 -8.46 11.93 16.94
C GLN A 349 -9.13 13.04 16.13
N VAL A 350 -8.43 14.14 15.87
CA VAL A 350 -8.94 15.24 15.02
C VAL A 350 -9.27 14.75 13.62
N ALA A 351 -8.41 13.91 13.03
CA ALA A 351 -8.65 13.33 11.72
C ALA A 351 -9.93 12.47 11.70
N VAL A 352 -10.12 11.60 12.70
CA VAL A 352 -11.33 10.76 12.82
C VAL A 352 -12.59 11.62 12.96
N GLU A 353 -12.55 12.66 13.79
CA GLU A 353 -13.73 13.48 14.10
C GLU A 353 -14.13 14.44 12.96
N LYS A 354 -13.13 15.08 12.33
CA LYS A 354 -13.37 16.16 11.36
C LYS A 354 -13.21 15.74 9.90
N ILE A 355 -12.41 14.72 9.62
CA ILE A 355 -12.04 14.30 8.25
C ILE A 355 -12.85 13.08 7.83
N TYR A 356 -12.60 11.92 8.47
CA TYR A 356 -13.13 10.65 7.98
C TYR A 356 -14.64 10.49 8.16
N ARG A 357 -15.27 11.32 8.97
CA ARG A 357 -16.75 11.38 9.15
C ARG A 357 -17.39 12.53 8.39
N SER A 358 -16.67 13.23 7.53
CA SER A 358 -17.25 14.28 6.69
C SER A 358 -18.24 13.68 5.69
N ARG A 359 -19.28 14.48 5.31
CA ARG A 359 -20.30 14.03 4.36
C ARG A 359 -19.70 13.64 3.01
N ASP A 360 -18.73 14.40 2.55
CA ASP A 360 -18.10 14.17 1.24
C ASP A 360 -17.38 12.81 1.20
N VAL A 361 -16.72 12.40 2.30
CA VAL A 361 -16.08 11.09 2.40
C VAL A 361 -17.14 9.98 2.44
N LEU A 362 -18.20 10.15 3.25
CA LEU A 362 -19.27 9.16 3.35
C LEU A 362 -20.03 8.98 2.01
N ASP A 363 -20.27 10.04 1.26
CA ASP A 363 -20.94 9.98 -0.04
C ASP A 363 -20.11 9.18 -1.07
N ILE A 364 -18.77 9.30 -1.03
CA ILE A 364 -17.88 8.48 -1.86
C ILE A 364 -17.89 7.03 -1.42
N GLU A 365 -17.85 6.79 -0.12
CA GLU A 365 -17.91 5.42 0.41
C GLU A 365 -19.19 4.71 -0.03
N LEU A 366 -20.34 5.39 0.06
CA LEU A 366 -21.63 4.85 -0.38
C LEU A 366 -21.66 4.60 -1.90
N ALA A 367 -21.24 5.59 -2.69
CA ALA A 367 -21.22 5.46 -4.14
C ALA A 367 -20.24 4.37 -4.58
N GLY A 368 -19.02 4.36 -4.03
CA GLY A 368 -17.98 3.38 -4.33
C GLY A 368 -18.40 1.96 -4.01
N PHE A 369 -18.99 1.75 -2.83
CA PHE A 369 -19.53 0.45 -2.43
C PHE A 369 -20.54 -0.07 -3.44
N HIS A 370 -21.51 0.76 -3.84
CA HIS A 370 -22.55 0.36 -4.79
C HIS A 370 -21.99 0.10 -6.19
N VAL A 371 -21.09 0.95 -6.68
CA VAL A 371 -20.46 0.79 -8.00
C VAL A 371 -19.67 -0.52 -8.06
N ILE A 372 -18.80 -0.78 -7.09
CA ILE A 372 -17.96 -2.00 -7.06
C ILE A 372 -18.80 -3.25 -6.89
N SER A 373 -19.77 -3.27 -5.97
CA SER A 373 -20.66 -4.43 -5.79
C SER A 373 -21.43 -4.77 -7.06
N THR A 374 -21.92 -3.76 -7.80
CA THR A 374 -22.65 -3.98 -9.05
C THR A 374 -21.74 -4.53 -10.15
N LEU A 375 -20.53 -3.94 -10.33
CA LEU A 375 -19.59 -4.42 -11.34
C LEU A 375 -19.13 -5.85 -11.04
N LEU A 376 -18.86 -6.15 -9.76
CA LEU A 376 -18.45 -7.47 -9.31
C LEU A 376 -19.53 -8.53 -9.60
N GLU A 377 -20.79 -8.25 -9.21
CA GLU A 377 -21.91 -9.13 -9.45
C GLU A 377 -22.04 -9.47 -10.94
N LEU A 378 -22.08 -8.46 -11.80
CA LEU A 378 -22.26 -8.64 -13.24
C LEU A 378 -21.10 -9.41 -13.88
N MET A 379 -19.86 -9.12 -13.48
CA MET A 379 -18.68 -9.78 -14.04
C MET A 379 -18.54 -11.23 -13.56
N ILE A 380 -18.84 -11.51 -12.28
CA ILE A 380 -18.82 -12.89 -11.75
C ILE A 380 -19.93 -13.73 -12.39
N ASP A 381 -21.14 -13.20 -12.54
CA ASP A 381 -22.22 -13.89 -13.25
C ASP A 381 -21.82 -14.17 -14.71
N ALA A 382 -21.14 -13.24 -15.37
CA ALA A 382 -20.68 -13.40 -16.74
C ALA A 382 -19.65 -14.52 -16.89
N VAL A 383 -18.64 -14.60 -16.03
CA VAL A 383 -17.61 -15.65 -16.12
C VAL A 383 -18.13 -17.05 -15.71
N GLN A 384 -19.22 -17.12 -14.95
CA GLN A 384 -19.92 -18.37 -14.62
C GLN A 384 -20.86 -18.84 -15.74
N SER A 385 -21.40 -17.95 -16.54
CA SER A 385 -22.34 -18.23 -17.61
C SER A 385 -21.89 -17.52 -18.91
N PRO A 386 -20.73 -17.88 -19.47
CA PRO A 386 -20.11 -17.12 -20.57
C PRO A 386 -20.90 -17.16 -21.88
N ASP A 387 -21.74 -18.19 -22.09
CA ASP A 387 -22.50 -18.39 -23.32
C ASP A 387 -23.77 -17.52 -23.44
N LYS A 388 -24.11 -16.78 -22.37
CA LYS A 388 -25.26 -15.86 -22.44
C LYS A 388 -24.84 -14.60 -23.22
N ALA A 389 -25.73 -14.10 -24.09
CA ALA A 389 -25.45 -12.94 -24.95
C ALA A 389 -24.95 -11.70 -24.18
N TYR A 390 -25.51 -11.43 -23.02
CA TYR A 390 -25.06 -10.30 -22.20
C TYR A 390 -23.70 -10.55 -21.52
N SER A 391 -23.45 -11.79 -21.12
CA SER A 391 -22.17 -12.21 -20.57
C SER A 391 -21.04 -12.05 -21.58
N GLU A 392 -21.28 -12.44 -22.84
CA GLU A 392 -20.32 -12.27 -23.92
C GLU A 392 -19.92 -10.82 -24.12
N LEU A 393 -20.86 -9.86 -24.06
CA LEU A 393 -20.57 -8.43 -24.14
C LEU A 393 -19.68 -7.95 -22.98
N LEU A 394 -19.97 -8.39 -21.75
CA LEU A 394 -19.19 -8.05 -20.57
C LEU A 394 -17.77 -8.62 -20.63
N ILE A 395 -17.64 -9.90 -21.02
CA ILE A 395 -16.36 -10.61 -21.16
C ILE A 395 -15.49 -9.93 -22.22
N ASN A 396 -16.06 -9.57 -23.37
CA ASN A 396 -15.34 -8.87 -24.43
C ASN A 396 -14.85 -7.45 -24.03
N ARG A 397 -15.37 -6.91 -22.93
CA ARG A 397 -14.92 -5.65 -22.37
C ARG A 397 -13.66 -5.77 -21.50
N VAL A 398 -13.38 -6.98 -21.00
CA VAL A 398 -12.21 -7.24 -20.14
C VAL A 398 -10.94 -7.31 -21.00
N SER A 399 -9.87 -6.66 -20.56
CA SER A 399 -8.58 -6.73 -21.24
C SER A 399 -8.06 -8.18 -21.27
N SER A 400 -7.51 -8.59 -22.42
CA SER A 400 -6.97 -9.94 -22.65
C SER A 400 -5.80 -10.33 -21.73
N GLN A 401 -5.25 -9.42 -20.96
CA GLN A 401 -4.23 -9.75 -19.97
C GLN A 401 -4.79 -10.52 -18.76
N TYR A 402 -6.10 -10.39 -18.47
CA TYR A 402 -6.74 -11.06 -17.35
C TYR A 402 -7.32 -12.42 -17.79
N ASP A 403 -6.93 -13.50 -17.11
CA ASP A 403 -7.36 -14.85 -17.48
C ASP A 403 -8.77 -15.21 -16.97
N ILE A 404 -9.77 -14.53 -17.53
CA ILE A 404 -11.19 -14.81 -17.21
C ILE A 404 -11.66 -16.19 -17.67
N LYS A 405 -10.85 -16.92 -18.43
CA LYS A 405 -11.08 -18.31 -18.86
C LYS A 405 -10.26 -19.32 -18.07
N ALA A 406 -9.68 -18.90 -16.94
CA ALA A 406 -8.92 -19.77 -16.05
C ALA A 406 -9.66 -21.10 -15.77
N PRO A 407 -8.94 -22.21 -15.58
CA PRO A 407 -9.55 -23.54 -15.46
C PRO A 407 -10.35 -23.71 -14.16
N THR A 408 -10.04 -22.95 -13.12
CA THR A 408 -10.71 -23.03 -11.82
C THR A 408 -11.65 -21.85 -11.59
N LEU A 409 -12.71 -22.05 -10.80
CA LEU A 409 -13.60 -20.97 -10.40
C LEU A 409 -12.86 -19.85 -9.67
N TYR A 410 -11.98 -20.21 -8.75
CA TYR A 410 -11.15 -19.23 -8.03
C TYR A 410 -10.29 -18.40 -8.99
N GLY A 411 -9.63 -19.04 -9.96
CA GLY A 411 -8.85 -18.33 -10.96
C GLY A 411 -9.66 -17.34 -11.79
N LYS A 412 -10.90 -17.72 -12.19
CA LYS A 412 -11.81 -16.79 -12.89
C LYS A 412 -12.22 -15.62 -12.02
N ILE A 413 -12.53 -15.87 -10.74
CA ILE A 413 -12.87 -14.82 -9.77
C ILE A 413 -11.67 -13.90 -9.57
N GLN A 414 -10.46 -14.43 -9.36
CA GLN A 414 -9.25 -13.63 -9.22
C GLN A 414 -9.00 -12.74 -10.46
N ALA A 415 -9.21 -13.25 -11.67
CA ALA A 415 -9.10 -12.46 -12.89
C ALA A 415 -10.09 -11.29 -12.95
N VAL A 416 -11.33 -11.51 -12.46
CA VAL A 416 -12.34 -10.43 -12.30
C VAL A 416 -11.89 -9.43 -11.25
N LEU A 417 -11.36 -9.88 -10.12
CA LEU A 417 -10.84 -9.01 -9.07
C LEU A 417 -9.63 -8.20 -9.55
N ASP A 418 -8.71 -8.81 -10.29
CA ASP A 418 -7.57 -8.12 -10.93
C ASP A 418 -8.05 -7.03 -11.89
N TYR A 419 -9.09 -7.29 -12.67
CA TYR A 419 -9.67 -6.31 -13.58
C TYR A 419 -10.33 -5.16 -12.84
N ILE A 420 -11.17 -5.44 -11.84
CA ILE A 420 -11.89 -4.42 -11.07
C ILE A 420 -10.92 -3.62 -10.20
N SER A 421 -10.03 -4.26 -9.46
CA SER A 421 -9.05 -3.55 -8.60
C SER A 421 -8.04 -2.74 -9.41
N GLY A 422 -7.78 -3.14 -10.65
CA GLY A 422 -6.96 -2.41 -11.60
C GLY A 422 -7.61 -1.15 -12.19
N MET A 423 -8.90 -0.91 -11.99
CA MET A 423 -9.59 0.30 -12.46
C MET A 423 -9.18 1.53 -11.64
N THR A 424 -9.40 2.71 -12.23
CA THR A 424 -9.47 3.98 -11.50
C THR A 424 -10.90 4.24 -11.05
N ASP A 425 -11.11 5.12 -10.08
CA ASP A 425 -12.45 5.51 -9.61
C ASP A 425 -13.29 6.05 -10.76
N VAL A 426 -12.68 6.90 -11.58
CA VAL A 426 -13.33 7.50 -12.76
C VAL A 426 -13.73 6.43 -13.77
N TYR A 427 -12.85 5.48 -14.06
CA TYR A 427 -13.14 4.39 -15.01
C TYR A 427 -14.22 3.45 -14.48
N ALA A 428 -14.18 3.07 -13.21
CA ALA A 428 -15.19 2.23 -12.58
C ALA A 428 -16.57 2.87 -12.63
N LEU A 429 -16.66 4.17 -12.30
CA LEU A 429 -17.91 4.92 -12.37
C LEU A 429 -18.43 5.06 -13.82
N ASP A 430 -17.55 5.35 -14.77
CA ASP A 430 -17.92 5.45 -16.18
C ASP A 430 -18.44 4.12 -16.74
N LEU A 431 -17.74 3.02 -16.43
CA LEU A 431 -18.16 1.67 -16.82
C LEU A 431 -19.52 1.30 -16.20
N TYR A 432 -19.70 1.59 -14.92
CA TYR A 432 -20.98 1.38 -14.23
C TYR A 432 -22.12 2.15 -14.91
N ARG A 433 -21.93 3.43 -15.23
CA ARG A 433 -22.95 4.25 -15.93
C ARG A 433 -23.29 3.70 -17.29
N LYS A 434 -22.31 3.26 -18.07
CA LYS A 434 -22.50 2.65 -19.40
C LYS A 434 -23.28 1.34 -19.30
N ILE A 435 -22.94 0.48 -18.37
CA ILE A 435 -23.62 -0.81 -18.14
C ILE A 435 -25.08 -0.57 -17.71
N LYS A 436 -25.34 0.43 -16.88
CA LYS A 436 -26.71 0.79 -16.45
C LYS A 436 -27.51 1.60 -17.50
N GLY A 437 -26.92 1.95 -18.63
CA GLY A 437 -27.56 2.77 -19.65
C GLY A 437 -27.73 4.25 -19.28
N ASN A 438 -27.04 4.71 -18.22
CA ASN A 438 -27.13 6.09 -17.74
C ASN A 438 -26.20 7.06 -18.52
N SER A 439 -25.29 6.54 -19.32
CA SER A 439 -24.51 7.29 -20.29
C SER A 439 -24.20 6.43 -21.51
N LEU A 440 -24.25 7.05 -22.70
CA LEU A 440 -23.79 6.41 -23.93
C LEU A 440 -22.35 6.84 -24.23
N PRO A 441 -21.57 6.03 -24.99
CA PRO A 441 -20.28 6.49 -25.48
C PRO A 441 -20.45 7.80 -26.24
N ALA A 442 -19.62 8.81 -25.94
CA ALA A 442 -19.52 9.98 -26.79
C ALA A 442 -18.95 9.53 -28.14
N VAL A 443 -19.63 9.88 -29.22
CA VAL A 443 -19.20 9.63 -30.61
C VAL A 443 -18.19 10.68 -30.99
#